data_9317811d7b21607b44021ee89c500d40
#
_entry.id   9317811d7b21607b44021ee89c500d40
#
_cell.length_a   1.000
_cell.length_b   1.000
_cell.length_c   1.000
_cell.angle_alpha   90.00
_cell.angle_beta   90.00
_cell.angle_gamma   90.00
#
_symmetry.space_group_name_H-M   'P 1'
#
loop_
_entity.id
_entity.type
_entity.pdbx_description
1 polymer ?
#
loop_
_entity_poly.entity_id
_entity_poly.type
_entity_poly.pdbx_seq_one_letter_code
_entity_poly.pdbx_strand_id
1 'polypeptide(L)'
;MFVRPGAEHFMKIVIISDIHSNLAALEALPEREFDQLWCIGDLVDYGPRPHEVVQWVKRVSAVTVRGNHDNAVGFSVDPQCSPPFKRLAAETLRFTQDVCTEDDVTFLRALPGHHELKVNTTRFYLVHACPTDPLFGYCPEQSDRWDEEVLRINADLLIVGHTHTPFIRSIGKTTIVNPGSLGQPKTGRPLACYAVWEDGTISLKEYPYPLKETAEQIRLMPISPDDQDALISVLETGALPTGGH
;
A
#
# COMPACT_ATOMS: atom_id res chain seq x y z
N MET A 1 9.32 -28.22 40.49
CA MET A 1 9.48 -27.03 39.68
C MET A 1 8.83 -27.36 38.33
N PHE A 2 7.56 -27.04 38.16
CA PHE A 2 6.82 -27.32 36.93
C PHE A 2 7.19 -26.25 35.90
N VAL A 3 7.93 -26.66 34.88
CA VAL A 3 8.14 -25.83 33.67
C VAL A 3 6.78 -25.73 32.98
N ARG A 4 6.20 -24.53 32.90
CA ARG A 4 5.03 -24.31 32.05
C ARG A 4 5.48 -24.59 30.61
N PRO A 5 4.74 -25.42 29.83
CA PRO A 5 4.99 -25.53 28.41
C PRO A 5 4.91 -24.11 27.80
N GLY A 6 5.89 -23.73 26.98
CA GLY A 6 5.93 -22.40 26.37
C GLY A 6 4.61 -22.13 25.63
N ALA A 7 4.05 -20.95 25.83
CA ALA A 7 2.96 -20.48 24.99
C ALA A 7 3.43 -20.57 23.54
N GLU A 8 2.68 -21.28 22.70
CA GLU A 8 2.92 -21.28 21.25
C GLU A 8 2.86 -19.81 20.83
N HIS A 9 3.98 -19.30 20.38
CA HIS A 9 4.03 -17.93 19.85
C HIS A 9 3.44 -17.97 18.45
N PHE A 10 2.23 -17.48 18.29
CA PHE A 10 1.57 -17.35 17.00
C PHE A 10 2.21 -16.19 16.22
N MET A 11 2.72 -16.49 15.03
CA MET A 11 3.33 -15.48 14.14
C MET A 11 2.25 -14.51 13.64
N LYS A 12 2.37 -13.23 14.01
CA LYS A 12 1.48 -12.16 13.58
C LYS A 12 2.18 -11.22 12.59
N ILE A 13 1.61 -11.09 11.39
CA ILE A 13 2.13 -10.23 10.34
C ILE A 13 1.09 -9.16 9.99
N VAL A 14 1.48 -7.91 10.08
CA VAL A 14 0.69 -6.77 9.61
C VAL A 14 1.07 -6.48 8.16
N ILE A 15 0.09 -6.34 7.29
CA ILE A 15 0.28 -6.12 5.85
C ILE A 15 -0.39 -4.81 5.47
N ILE A 16 0.40 -3.87 4.97
CA ILE A 16 -0.05 -2.54 4.53
C ILE A 16 0.31 -2.32 3.06
N SER A 17 -0.40 -1.42 2.40
CA SER A 17 -0.17 -1.04 1.01
C SER A 17 -0.62 0.39 0.76
N ASP A 18 -0.10 1.00 -0.32
CA ASP A 18 -0.64 2.27 -0.84
C ASP A 18 -0.71 3.35 0.24
N ILE A 19 0.45 3.62 0.88
CA ILE A 19 0.60 4.59 1.99
C ILE A 19 0.49 6.02 1.46
N HIS A 20 1.03 6.25 0.26
CA HIS A 20 0.95 7.51 -0.45
C HIS A 20 1.29 8.72 0.44
N SER A 21 2.48 8.69 1.04
CA SER A 21 3.02 9.81 1.84
C SER A 21 2.12 10.29 2.98
N ASN A 22 1.13 9.50 3.40
CA ASN A 22 0.19 9.81 4.48
C ASN A 22 0.74 9.30 5.83
N LEU A 23 1.67 10.08 6.41
CA LEU A 23 2.32 9.73 7.66
C LEU A 23 1.33 9.63 8.82
N ALA A 24 0.31 10.51 8.87
CA ALA A 24 -0.67 10.49 9.95
C ALA A 24 -1.50 9.19 9.97
N ALA A 25 -1.84 8.65 8.79
CA ALA A 25 -2.49 7.35 8.71
C ALA A 25 -1.54 6.24 9.17
N LEU A 26 -0.27 6.28 8.76
CA LEU A 26 0.73 5.28 9.13
C LEU A 26 1.01 5.27 10.65
N GLU A 27 1.17 6.44 11.28
CA GLU A 27 1.40 6.56 12.71
C GLU A 27 0.18 6.20 13.57
N ALA A 28 -1.03 6.32 13.01
CA ALA A 28 -2.27 5.92 13.65
C ALA A 28 -2.59 4.43 13.54
N LEU A 29 -1.77 3.63 12.83
CA LEU A 29 -1.98 2.17 12.71
C LEU A 29 -2.19 1.55 14.10
N PRO A 30 -3.33 0.86 14.37
CA PRO A 30 -3.66 0.42 15.72
C PRO A 30 -2.87 -0.80 16.19
N GLU A 31 -2.33 -1.59 15.27
CA GLU A 31 -1.53 -2.77 15.60
C GLU A 31 -0.16 -2.36 16.16
N ARG A 32 0.04 -2.56 17.45
CA ARG A 32 1.29 -2.19 18.15
C ARG A 32 2.17 -3.40 18.45
N GLU A 33 1.59 -4.59 18.48
CA GLU A 33 2.28 -5.85 18.74
C GLU A 33 2.14 -6.76 17.52
N PHE A 34 3.23 -6.98 16.82
CA PHE A 34 3.35 -7.87 15.66
C PHE A 34 4.79 -8.35 15.53
N ASP A 35 4.98 -9.50 14.90
CA ASP A 35 6.31 -10.05 14.63
C ASP A 35 6.96 -9.41 13.41
N GLN A 36 6.16 -9.15 12.37
CA GLN A 36 6.60 -8.52 11.13
C GLN A 36 5.55 -7.57 10.58
N LEU A 37 6.03 -6.55 9.87
CA LEU A 37 5.21 -5.70 9.02
C LEU A 37 5.71 -5.85 7.58
N TRP A 38 4.77 -6.04 6.64
CA TRP A 38 5.04 -6.09 5.21
C TRP A 38 4.34 -4.95 4.49
N CYS A 39 5.04 -4.32 3.53
CA CYS A 39 4.52 -3.22 2.72
C CYS A 39 4.46 -3.63 1.25
N ILE A 40 3.28 -3.49 0.64
CA ILE A 40 3.01 -3.93 -0.74
C ILE A 40 3.17 -2.78 -1.75
N GLY A 41 4.05 -1.82 -1.43
CA GLY A 41 4.42 -0.73 -2.34
C GLY A 41 3.54 0.51 -2.23
N ASP A 42 3.83 1.46 -3.11
CA ASP A 42 3.26 2.81 -3.14
C ASP A 42 3.39 3.54 -1.80
N LEU A 43 4.66 3.70 -1.39
CA LEU A 43 5.03 4.44 -0.19
C LEU A 43 4.78 5.93 -0.37
N VAL A 44 5.06 6.43 -1.56
CA VAL A 44 5.19 7.85 -1.88
C VAL A 44 4.08 8.36 -2.81
N ASP A 45 4.17 9.67 -3.12
CA ASP A 45 3.25 10.40 -3.97
C ASP A 45 1.88 10.72 -3.30
N TYR A 46 1.10 11.61 -3.90
CA TYR A 46 -0.19 12.15 -3.45
C TYR A 46 -0.17 12.89 -2.10
N GLY A 47 0.38 12.31 -1.07
CA GLY A 47 0.36 12.88 0.28
C GLY A 47 1.57 13.77 0.60
N PRO A 48 1.56 14.43 1.78
CA PRO A 48 2.47 15.54 2.09
C PRO A 48 3.83 15.13 2.68
N ARG A 49 4.03 13.86 3.11
CA ARG A 49 5.20 13.45 3.91
C ARG A 49 5.98 12.26 3.30
N PRO A 50 6.47 12.37 2.03
CA PRO A 50 7.13 11.25 1.37
C PRO A 50 8.42 10.79 2.07
N HIS A 51 9.30 11.72 2.45
CA HIS A 51 10.55 11.41 3.14
C HIS A 51 10.30 10.61 4.43
N GLU A 52 9.43 11.11 5.30
CA GLU A 52 9.16 10.50 6.59
C GLU A 52 8.52 9.11 6.47
N VAL A 53 7.65 8.91 5.49
CA VAL A 53 7.05 7.60 5.20
C VAL A 53 8.12 6.63 4.73
N VAL A 54 9.00 7.02 3.80
CA VAL A 54 10.13 6.18 3.36
C VAL A 54 11.00 5.79 4.53
N GLN A 55 11.40 6.75 5.38
CA GLN A 55 12.25 6.50 6.55
C GLN A 55 11.55 5.59 7.57
N TRP A 56 10.23 5.74 7.76
CA TRP A 56 9.46 4.86 8.63
C TRP A 56 9.45 3.42 8.11
N VAL A 57 9.13 3.22 6.83
CA VAL A 57 9.09 1.90 6.19
C VAL A 57 10.47 1.23 6.21
N LYS A 58 11.55 1.95 5.88
CA LYS A 58 12.93 1.45 5.99
C LYS A 58 13.26 0.89 7.37
N ARG A 59 12.73 1.51 8.43
CA ARG A 59 13.01 1.13 9.81
C ARG A 59 12.17 -0.03 10.31
N VAL A 60 10.90 -0.12 9.87
CA VAL A 60 9.89 -0.98 10.50
C VAL A 60 9.53 -2.19 9.62
N SER A 61 9.49 -2.04 8.30
CA SER A 61 9.05 -3.11 7.41
C SER A 61 10.12 -4.18 7.25
N ALA A 62 9.72 -5.44 7.45
CA ALA A 62 10.58 -6.60 7.23
C ALA A 62 10.66 -6.97 5.72
N VAL A 63 9.57 -6.75 4.98
CA VAL A 63 9.48 -6.99 3.53
C VAL A 63 8.75 -5.82 2.89
N THR A 64 9.33 -5.28 1.82
CA THR A 64 8.70 -4.23 1.01
C THR A 64 8.88 -4.55 -0.47
N VAL A 65 7.82 -4.50 -1.27
CA VAL A 65 7.89 -4.56 -2.73
C VAL A 65 7.66 -3.17 -3.32
N ARG A 66 8.13 -2.95 -4.54
CA ARG A 66 8.03 -1.66 -5.23
C ARG A 66 6.66 -1.49 -5.87
N GLY A 67 5.99 -0.36 -5.62
CA GLY A 67 4.81 0.07 -6.34
C GLY A 67 5.13 0.94 -7.57
N ASN A 68 4.11 1.29 -8.35
CA ASN A 68 4.30 2.11 -9.56
C ASN A 68 4.68 3.56 -9.22
N HIS A 69 4.22 4.12 -8.10
CA HIS A 69 4.63 5.44 -7.63
C HIS A 69 6.05 5.43 -7.07
N ASP A 70 6.45 4.39 -6.34
CA ASP A 70 7.84 4.19 -5.91
C ASP A 70 8.78 4.08 -7.12
N ASN A 71 8.35 3.36 -8.16
CA ASN A 71 9.07 3.24 -9.42
C ASN A 71 9.18 4.59 -10.14
N ALA A 72 8.10 5.38 -10.14
CA ALA A 72 8.09 6.69 -10.77
C ALA A 72 9.10 7.64 -10.14
N VAL A 73 9.17 7.69 -8.80
CA VAL A 73 10.16 8.48 -8.06
C VAL A 73 11.56 7.91 -8.26
N GLY A 74 11.72 6.58 -8.10
CA GLY A 74 13.02 5.91 -8.17
C GLY A 74 13.72 6.07 -9.53
N PHE A 75 12.97 6.10 -10.63
CA PHE A 75 13.51 6.12 -12.01
C PHE A 75 13.14 7.36 -12.82
N SER A 76 12.43 8.32 -12.23
CA SER A 76 11.95 9.55 -12.87
C SER A 76 11.11 9.26 -14.13
N VAL A 77 10.14 8.36 -14.00
CA VAL A 77 9.22 7.94 -15.06
C VAL A 77 7.75 8.21 -14.70
N ASP A 78 6.85 8.12 -15.68
CA ASP A 78 5.40 8.26 -15.46
C ASP A 78 4.87 7.07 -14.61
N PRO A 79 4.12 7.29 -13.53
CA PRO A 79 3.50 6.24 -12.72
C PRO A 79 2.35 5.52 -13.44
N GLN A 80 1.93 5.96 -14.63
CA GLN A 80 0.89 5.38 -15.48
C GLN A 80 -0.49 5.27 -14.80
N CYS A 81 -0.86 6.29 -14.06
CA CYS A 81 -2.15 6.33 -13.37
C CYS A 81 -3.32 6.42 -14.36
N SER A 82 -4.50 5.95 -13.92
CA SER A 82 -5.74 6.09 -14.66
C SER A 82 -6.05 7.58 -14.95
N PRO A 83 -6.77 7.91 -16.05
CA PRO A 83 -6.99 9.28 -16.48
C PRO A 83 -7.46 10.24 -15.39
N PRO A 84 -8.40 9.89 -14.48
CA PRO A 84 -8.83 10.78 -13.42
C PRO A 84 -7.72 11.19 -12.44
N PHE A 85 -6.72 10.35 -12.22
CA PHE A 85 -5.60 10.61 -11.31
C PHE A 85 -4.35 11.14 -11.99
N LYS A 86 -4.28 11.11 -13.33
CA LYS A 86 -3.05 11.38 -14.08
C LYS A 86 -2.45 12.77 -13.78
N ARG A 87 -3.30 13.79 -13.70
CA ARG A 87 -2.84 15.16 -13.39
C ARG A 87 -2.34 15.26 -11.94
N LEU A 88 -3.12 14.74 -10.98
CA LEU A 88 -2.74 14.74 -9.57
C LEU A 88 -1.42 14.00 -9.34
N ALA A 89 -1.27 12.82 -9.95
CA ALA A 89 -0.02 12.05 -9.86
C ALA A 89 1.17 12.81 -10.43
N ALA A 90 1.02 13.52 -11.56
CA ALA A 90 2.10 14.28 -12.15
C ALA A 90 2.55 15.47 -11.28
N GLU A 91 1.60 16.19 -10.67
CA GLU A 91 1.92 17.34 -9.80
C GLU A 91 2.52 16.88 -8.46
N THR A 92 1.99 15.81 -7.86
CA THR A 92 2.50 15.29 -6.60
C THR A 92 3.81 14.54 -6.77
N LEU A 93 4.07 13.92 -7.94
CA LEU A 93 5.37 13.33 -8.28
C LEU A 93 6.49 14.38 -8.24
N ARG A 94 6.27 15.57 -8.82
CA ARG A 94 7.26 16.66 -8.76
C ARG A 94 7.57 17.06 -7.34
N PHE A 95 6.52 17.30 -6.53
CA PHE A 95 6.67 17.60 -5.10
C PHE A 95 7.45 16.50 -4.37
N THR A 96 7.11 15.24 -4.61
CA THR A 96 7.77 14.08 -4.00
C THR A 96 9.25 14.03 -4.36
N GLN A 97 9.60 14.27 -5.63
CA GLN A 97 10.99 14.31 -6.09
C GLN A 97 11.80 15.46 -5.47
N ASP A 98 11.15 16.61 -5.22
CA ASP A 98 11.79 17.76 -4.58
C ASP A 98 12.05 17.55 -3.06
N VAL A 99 11.21 16.73 -2.41
CA VAL A 99 11.29 16.49 -0.96
C VAL A 99 12.12 15.26 -0.61
N CYS A 100 12.08 14.21 -1.44
CA CYS A 100 12.84 12.97 -1.22
C CYS A 100 14.35 13.23 -1.35
N THR A 101 15.11 12.67 -0.41
CA THR A 101 16.58 12.70 -0.46
C THR A 101 17.12 11.67 -1.46
N GLU A 102 18.40 11.78 -1.82
CA GLU A 102 19.07 10.75 -2.65
C GLU A 102 19.03 9.35 -2.00
N ASP A 103 19.06 9.28 -0.67
CA ASP A 103 18.97 8.03 0.09
C ASP A 103 17.55 7.43 -0.02
N ASP A 104 16.51 8.25 0.00
CA ASP A 104 15.12 7.80 -0.22
C ASP A 104 14.95 7.26 -1.64
N VAL A 105 15.40 8.00 -2.65
CA VAL A 105 15.34 7.60 -4.06
C VAL A 105 16.12 6.29 -4.29
N THR A 106 17.29 6.16 -3.67
CA THR A 106 18.10 4.95 -3.76
C THR A 106 17.38 3.75 -3.14
N PHE A 107 16.73 3.95 -1.99
CA PHE A 107 15.92 2.92 -1.35
C PHE A 107 14.74 2.49 -2.23
N LEU A 108 13.93 3.44 -2.74
CA LEU A 108 12.80 3.16 -3.62
C LEU A 108 13.22 2.40 -4.88
N ARG A 109 14.35 2.80 -5.46
CA ARG A 109 14.94 2.13 -6.64
C ARG A 109 15.37 0.70 -6.36
N ALA A 110 15.85 0.42 -5.16
CA ALA A 110 16.34 -0.89 -4.76
C ALA A 110 15.22 -1.89 -4.38
N LEU A 111 13.98 -1.42 -4.17
CA LEU A 111 12.85 -2.29 -3.84
C LEU A 111 12.61 -3.32 -4.96
N PRO A 112 12.39 -4.60 -4.61
CA PRO A 112 12.08 -5.64 -5.59
C PRO A 112 10.68 -5.46 -6.19
N GLY A 113 10.46 -5.92 -7.42
CA GLY A 113 9.14 -5.89 -8.07
C GLY A 113 8.16 -6.90 -7.47
N HIS A 114 8.65 -7.98 -6.88
CA HIS A 114 7.88 -8.98 -6.14
C HIS A 114 8.77 -9.64 -5.09
N HIS A 115 8.15 -10.37 -4.15
CA HIS A 115 8.87 -11.16 -3.15
C HIS A 115 8.13 -12.47 -2.89
N GLU A 116 8.89 -13.58 -2.88
CA GLU A 116 8.37 -14.90 -2.53
C GLU A 116 8.99 -15.36 -1.21
N LEU A 117 8.17 -15.82 -0.29
CA LEU A 117 8.65 -16.32 1.00
C LEU A 117 7.70 -17.36 1.57
N LYS A 118 8.20 -18.07 2.58
CA LYS A 118 7.42 -19.05 3.33
C LYS A 118 7.48 -18.72 4.82
N VAL A 119 6.30 -18.63 5.44
CA VAL A 119 6.17 -18.49 6.90
C VAL A 119 5.44 -19.73 7.42
N ASN A 120 6.06 -20.46 8.31
CA ASN A 120 5.58 -21.77 8.75
C ASN A 120 5.33 -22.69 7.56
N THR A 121 4.08 -23.10 7.32
CA THR A 121 3.69 -23.94 6.17
C THR A 121 3.16 -23.13 4.99
N THR A 122 2.82 -21.86 5.18
CA THR A 122 2.17 -20.98 4.20
C THR A 122 3.19 -20.32 3.26
N ARG A 123 2.97 -20.43 1.96
CA ARG A 123 3.76 -19.78 0.90
C ARG A 123 3.06 -18.50 0.48
N PHE A 124 3.83 -17.42 0.45
CA PHE A 124 3.37 -16.11 0.04
C PHE A 124 4.04 -15.68 -1.25
N TYR A 125 3.28 -15.00 -2.09
CA TYR A 125 3.76 -14.21 -3.21
C TYR A 125 3.26 -12.78 -3.02
N LEU A 126 4.18 -11.83 -2.90
CA LEU A 126 3.88 -10.41 -2.70
C LEU A 126 4.24 -9.65 -3.98
N VAL A 127 3.31 -8.86 -4.49
CA VAL A 127 3.51 -8.03 -5.67
C VAL A 127 2.57 -6.82 -5.58
N HIS A 128 3.01 -5.65 -6.05
CA HIS A 128 2.16 -4.47 -5.92
C HIS A 128 0.87 -4.57 -6.75
N ALA A 129 0.97 -4.92 -8.03
CA ALA A 129 -0.20 -5.02 -8.92
C ALA A 129 -0.63 -6.48 -9.19
N CYS A 130 -0.03 -7.14 -10.18
CA CYS A 130 -0.29 -8.56 -10.42
C CYS A 130 0.99 -9.30 -10.90
N PRO A 131 1.06 -10.65 -10.81
CA PRO A 131 2.25 -11.42 -11.15
C PRO A 131 2.83 -11.16 -12.54
N THR A 132 1.99 -11.03 -13.58
CA THR A 132 2.44 -10.82 -14.97
C THR A 132 2.78 -9.36 -15.27
N ASP A 133 2.28 -8.42 -14.48
CA ASP A 133 2.56 -6.99 -14.62
C ASP A 133 2.67 -6.38 -13.22
N PRO A 134 3.85 -6.50 -12.58
CA PRO A 134 4.06 -6.19 -11.17
C PRO A 134 3.74 -4.76 -10.75
N LEU A 135 3.79 -3.80 -11.68
CA LEU A 135 3.65 -2.37 -11.38
C LEU A 135 2.33 -1.77 -11.87
N PHE A 136 1.81 -2.21 -13.04
CA PHE A 136 0.73 -1.49 -13.71
C PHE A 136 -0.52 -2.35 -13.96
N GLY A 137 -0.47 -3.64 -13.62
CA GLY A 137 -1.55 -4.57 -13.85
C GLY A 137 -2.79 -4.27 -13.01
N TYR A 138 -3.75 -3.51 -13.55
CA TYR A 138 -4.98 -3.18 -12.84
C TYR A 138 -5.93 -4.37 -12.78
N CYS A 139 -6.00 -5.04 -11.62
CA CYS A 139 -6.81 -6.22 -11.37
C CYS A 139 -7.70 -6.03 -10.14
N PRO A 140 -8.92 -5.48 -10.29
CA PRO A 140 -9.90 -5.40 -9.20
C PRO A 140 -10.38 -6.80 -8.78
N GLU A 141 -11.07 -6.91 -7.65
CA GLU A 141 -11.55 -8.18 -7.09
C GLU A 141 -12.23 -9.08 -8.14
N GLN A 142 -13.09 -8.51 -8.99
CA GLN A 142 -13.89 -9.25 -9.96
C GLN A 142 -13.19 -9.53 -11.31
N SER A 143 -11.89 -9.17 -11.43
CA SER A 143 -11.15 -9.37 -12.68
C SER A 143 -11.02 -10.86 -13.03
N ASP A 144 -11.37 -11.22 -14.28
CA ASP A 144 -11.18 -12.58 -14.81
C ASP A 144 -9.68 -12.92 -15.00
N ARG A 145 -8.80 -11.91 -15.05
CA ARG A 145 -7.34 -12.12 -15.13
C ARG A 145 -6.80 -12.94 -13.96
N TRP A 146 -7.43 -12.88 -12.79
CA TRP A 146 -6.96 -13.63 -11.64
C TRP A 146 -6.83 -15.14 -11.86
N ASP A 147 -7.67 -15.74 -12.73
CA ASP A 147 -7.58 -17.15 -13.05
C ASP A 147 -6.25 -17.52 -13.74
N GLU A 148 -5.72 -16.63 -14.59
CA GLU A 148 -4.42 -16.81 -15.25
C GLU A 148 -3.26 -16.42 -14.31
N GLU A 149 -3.41 -15.35 -13.53
CA GLU A 149 -2.37 -14.84 -12.63
C GLU A 149 -1.97 -15.87 -11.56
N VAL A 150 -2.97 -16.55 -10.95
CA VAL A 150 -2.70 -17.57 -9.92
C VAL A 150 -2.00 -18.82 -10.48
N LEU A 151 -2.14 -19.10 -11.78
CA LEU A 151 -1.46 -20.22 -12.43
C LEU A 151 0.04 -19.98 -12.65
N ARG A 152 0.48 -18.71 -12.58
CA ARG A 152 1.88 -18.30 -12.77
C ARG A 152 2.73 -18.43 -11.53
N ILE A 153 2.11 -18.63 -10.36
CA ILE A 153 2.77 -18.63 -9.07
C ILE A 153 2.54 -19.94 -8.32
N ASN A 154 3.42 -20.22 -7.36
CA ASN A 154 3.24 -21.37 -6.47
C ASN A 154 3.09 -20.88 -5.01
N ALA A 155 1.97 -20.22 -4.74
CA ALA A 155 1.68 -19.63 -3.44
C ALA A 155 0.32 -20.07 -2.90
N ASP A 156 0.20 -20.08 -1.58
CA ASP A 156 -1.07 -20.29 -0.87
C ASP A 156 -1.77 -18.93 -0.68
N LEU A 157 -0.99 -17.85 -0.50
CA LEU A 157 -1.45 -16.46 -0.42
C LEU A 157 -0.73 -15.59 -1.46
N LEU A 158 -1.51 -14.90 -2.31
CA LEU A 158 -1.07 -13.83 -3.21
C LEU A 158 -1.49 -12.49 -2.59
N ILE A 159 -0.53 -11.67 -2.19
CA ILE A 159 -0.79 -10.36 -1.59
C ILE A 159 -0.54 -9.28 -2.63
N VAL A 160 -1.53 -8.41 -2.86
CA VAL A 160 -1.51 -7.34 -3.86
C VAL A 160 -1.99 -6.01 -3.27
N GLY A 161 -1.77 -4.90 -3.97
CA GLY A 161 -2.22 -3.55 -3.63
C GLY A 161 -2.86 -2.85 -4.83
N HIS A 162 -2.35 -1.63 -5.17
CA HIS A 162 -2.58 -0.87 -6.39
C HIS A 162 -4.02 -0.37 -6.63
N THR A 163 -5.04 -1.19 -6.37
CA THR A 163 -6.44 -0.81 -6.60
C THR A 163 -7.03 0.00 -5.44
N HIS A 164 -6.37 0.05 -4.29
CA HIS A 164 -6.79 0.70 -3.04
C HIS A 164 -8.10 0.16 -2.45
N THR A 165 -8.61 -0.94 -2.98
CA THR A 165 -9.87 -1.55 -2.55
C THR A 165 -9.59 -2.88 -1.87
N PRO A 166 -9.92 -3.04 -0.57
CA PRO A 166 -9.64 -4.26 0.15
C PRO A 166 -10.53 -5.41 -0.31
N PHE A 167 -9.95 -6.59 -0.52
CA PHE A 167 -10.70 -7.81 -0.82
C PHE A 167 -9.93 -9.08 -0.44
N ILE A 168 -10.66 -10.18 -0.29
CA ILE A 168 -10.14 -11.55 -0.21
C ILE A 168 -10.91 -12.40 -1.21
N ARG A 169 -10.20 -13.02 -2.16
CA ARG A 169 -10.79 -13.90 -3.19
C ARG A 169 -9.98 -15.19 -3.30
N SER A 170 -10.63 -16.33 -3.22
CA SER A 170 -9.97 -17.64 -3.40
C SER A 170 -10.20 -18.19 -4.81
N ILE A 171 -9.11 -18.64 -5.45
CA ILE A 171 -9.12 -19.29 -6.76
C ILE A 171 -8.26 -20.55 -6.66
N GLY A 172 -8.91 -21.70 -6.82
CA GLY A 172 -8.25 -22.99 -6.62
C GLY A 172 -7.63 -23.09 -5.22
N LYS A 173 -6.32 -23.26 -5.14
CA LYS A 173 -5.58 -23.35 -3.87
C LYS A 173 -5.02 -22.01 -3.36
N THR A 174 -5.10 -20.96 -4.17
CA THR A 174 -4.50 -19.68 -3.85
C THR A 174 -5.57 -18.69 -3.38
N THR A 175 -5.34 -18.03 -2.27
CA THR A 175 -6.16 -16.92 -1.81
C THR A 175 -5.46 -15.61 -2.12
N ILE A 176 -6.13 -14.75 -2.87
CA ILE A 176 -5.68 -13.40 -3.24
C ILE A 176 -6.18 -12.44 -2.16
N VAL A 177 -5.29 -11.58 -1.69
CA VAL A 177 -5.60 -10.60 -0.65
C VAL A 177 -5.10 -9.23 -1.08
N ASN A 178 -5.97 -8.26 -1.12
CA ASN A 178 -5.62 -6.85 -1.19
C ASN A 178 -5.94 -6.23 0.18
N PRO A 179 -4.98 -5.67 0.91
CA PRO A 179 -5.24 -5.02 2.19
C PRO A 179 -6.01 -3.70 2.05
N GLY A 180 -6.20 -3.20 0.81
CA GLY A 180 -6.66 -1.85 0.55
C GLY A 180 -5.53 -0.82 0.69
N SER A 181 -5.88 0.45 0.66
CA SER A 181 -4.91 1.54 0.85
C SER A 181 -4.91 2.01 2.31
N LEU A 182 -3.72 2.20 2.84
CA LEU A 182 -3.55 2.79 4.16
C LEU A 182 -3.70 4.32 4.09
N GLY A 183 -3.16 4.96 3.06
CA GLY A 183 -3.06 6.42 3.00
C GLY A 183 -4.03 7.12 2.05
N GLN A 184 -4.59 6.40 1.06
CA GLN A 184 -5.53 6.96 0.08
C GLN A 184 -6.65 5.94 -0.23
N PRO A 185 -7.57 5.68 0.71
CA PRO A 185 -8.64 4.71 0.52
C PRO A 185 -9.57 5.09 -0.64
N LYS A 186 -10.04 4.08 -1.38
CA LYS A 186 -11.01 4.21 -2.49
C LYS A 186 -12.26 3.35 -2.24
N THR A 187 -12.70 3.33 -0.98
CA THR A 187 -13.80 2.48 -0.49
C THR A 187 -15.13 3.23 -0.34
N GLY A 188 -15.16 4.53 -0.65
CA GLY A 188 -16.30 5.41 -0.33
C GLY A 188 -16.37 5.80 1.15
N ARG A 189 -15.32 5.51 1.93
CA ARG A 189 -15.22 5.83 3.37
C ARG A 189 -13.82 6.35 3.72
N PRO A 190 -13.69 7.33 4.63
CA PRO A 190 -12.42 7.91 5.05
C PRO A 190 -11.70 7.05 6.12
N LEU A 191 -11.53 5.76 5.85
CA LEU A 191 -10.89 4.81 6.75
C LEU A 191 -9.64 4.23 6.11
N ALA A 192 -8.53 4.22 6.84
CA ALA A 192 -7.32 3.51 6.44
C ALA A 192 -7.55 2.00 6.50
N CYS A 193 -7.00 1.27 5.51
CA CYS A 193 -7.17 -0.18 5.39
C CYS A 193 -5.83 -0.90 5.54
N TYR A 194 -5.86 -2.11 6.11
CA TYR A 194 -4.73 -3.01 6.24
C TYR A 194 -5.20 -4.46 6.39
N ALA A 195 -4.29 -5.42 6.35
CA ALA A 195 -4.59 -6.81 6.65
C ALA A 195 -3.72 -7.32 7.81
N VAL A 196 -4.21 -8.34 8.50
CA VAL A 196 -3.45 -9.10 9.49
C VAL A 196 -3.50 -10.57 9.12
N TRP A 197 -2.33 -11.16 8.99
CA TRP A 197 -2.17 -12.61 8.94
C TRP A 197 -1.68 -13.10 10.31
N GLU A 198 -2.39 -14.04 10.89
CA GLU A 198 -2.06 -14.63 12.17
C GLU A 198 -2.24 -16.14 12.07
N ASP A 199 -1.14 -16.86 12.10
CA ASP A 199 -1.04 -18.32 12.13
C ASP A 199 -1.99 -19.05 11.16
N GLY A 200 -1.91 -18.69 9.87
CA GLY A 200 -2.72 -19.29 8.80
C GLY A 200 -4.05 -18.59 8.50
N THR A 201 -4.47 -17.64 9.33
CA THR A 201 -5.69 -16.87 9.12
C THR A 201 -5.38 -15.45 8.65
N ILE A 202 -6.05 -15.00 7.58
CA ILE A 202 -5.93 -13.61 7.08
C ILE A 202 -7.23 -12.86 7.31
N SER A 203 -7.14 -11.61 7.76
CA SER A 203 -8.30 -10.73 7.98
C SER A 203 -8.01 -9.31 7.50
N LEU A 204 -9.02 -8.66 6.91
CA LEU A 204 -9.01 -7.25 6.56
C LEU A 204 -9.46 -6.42 7.74
N LYS A 205 -8.82 -5.27 7.92
CA LYS A 205 -9.06 -4.33 9.02
C LYS A 205 -9.16 -2.90 8.47
N GLU A 206 -9.89 -2.07 9.22
CA GLU A 206 -10.03 -0.64 8.93
C GLU A 206 -9.92 0.16 10.22
N TYR A 207 -9.44 1.40 10.13
CA TYR A 207 -9.36 2.31 11.28
C TYR A 207 -9.44 3.77 10.86
N PRO A 208 -10.00 4.64 11.72
CA PRO A 208 -9.93 6.07 11.54
C PRO A 208 -8.53 6.61 11.89
N TYR A 209 -8.12 7.66 11.18
CA TYR A 209 -6.85 8.35 11.44
C TYR A 209 -7.07 9.88 11.49
N PRO A 210 -6.10 10.69 11.96
CA PRO A 210 -6.26 12.14 12.05
C PRO A 210 -6.21 12.81 10.66
N LEU A 211 -7.23 12.58 9.84
CA LEU A 211 -7.34 13.04 8.46
C LEU A 211 -7.15 14.56 8.35
N LYS A 212 -7.65 15.34 9.31
CA LYS A 212 -7.51 16.81 9.32
C LYS A 212 -6.04 17.23 9.32
N GLU A 213 -5.19 16.51 10.03
CA GLU A 213 -3.75 16.78 10.05
C GLU A 213 -3.14 16.60 8.65
N THR A 214 -3.49 15.51 7.96
CA THR A 214 -3.05 15.28 6.57
C THR A 214 -3.58 16.36 5.65
N ALA A 215 -4.86 16.76 5.77
CA ALA A 215 -5.47 17.80 4.95
C ALA A 215 -4.79 19.17 5.16
N GLU A 216 -4.48 19.55 6.40
CA GLU A 216 -3.75 20.79 6.71
C GLU A 216 -2.35 20.78 6.08
N GLN A 217 -1.66 19.65 6.09
CA GLN A 217 -0.35 19.51 5.45
C GLN A 217 -0.44 19.55 3.92
N ILE A 218 -1.48 18.96 3.32
CA ILE A 218 -1.73 19.08 1.87
C ILE A 218 -1.93 20.55 1.46
N ARG A 219 -2.58 21.37 2.29
CA ARG A 219 -2.74 22.82 2.04
C ARG A 219 -1.41 23.57 1.98
N LEU A 220 -0.35 23.02 2.53
CA LEU A 220 0.99 23.60 2.50
C LEU A 220 1.85 23.08 1.33
N MET A 221 1.38 22.10 0.58
CA MET A 221 2.12 21.60 -0.59
C MET A 221 2.14 22.67 -1.70
N PRO A 222 3.25 22.83 -2.41
CA PRO A 222 3.40 23.80 -3.51
C PRO A 222 2.73 23.32 -4.81
N ILE A 223 1.47 22.93 -4.73
CA ILE A 223 0.62 22.52 -5.85
C ILE A 223 -0.59 23.46 -5.95
N SER A 224 -1.37 23.38 -7.02
CA SER A 224 -2.51 24.27 -7.20
C SER A 224 -3.57 24.04 -6.11
N PRO A 225 -4.35 25.10 -5.73
CA PRO A 225 -5.48 24.96 -4.80
C PRO A 225 -6.50 23.89 -5.24
N ASP A 226 -6.76 23.79 -6.54
CA ASP A 226 -7.67 22.79 -7.11
C ASP A 226 -7.14 21.35 -6.89
N ASP A 227 -5.82 21.15 -7.00
CA ASP A 227 -5.20 19.85 -6.73
C ASP A 227 -5.20 19.53 -5.24
N GLN A 228 -4.97 20.52 -4.38
CA GLN A 228 -5.10 20.37 -2.94
C GLN A 228 -6.53 19.97 -2.55
N ASP A 229 -7.56 20.64 -3.12
CA ASP A 229 -8.96 20.31 -2.89
C ASP A 229 -9.31 18.91 -3.35
N ALA A 230 -8.81 18.50 -4.53
CA ALA A 230 -9.05 17.17 -5.06
C ALA A 230 -8.42 16.08 -4.18
N LEU A 231 -7.18 16.26 -3.73
CA LEU A 231 -6.52 15.32 -2.82
C LEU A 231 -7.25 15.19 -1.49
N ILE A 232 -7.63 16.32 -0.89
CA ILE A 232 -8.38 16.34 0.38
C ILE A 232 -9.75 15.66 0.21
N SER A 233 -10.46 15.95 -0.88
CA SER A 233 -11.74 15.30 -1.19
C SER A 233 -11.63 13.77 -1.28
N VAL A 234 -10.54 13.24 -1.90
CA VAL A 234 -10.29 11.80 -1.93
C VAL A 234 -10.14 11.24 -0.52
N LEU A 235 -9.41 11.91 0.36
CA LEU A 235 -9.23 11.47 1.75
C LEU A 235 -10.53 11.51 2.54
N GLU A 236 -11.35 12.57 2.37
CA GLU A 236 -12.59 12.78 3.11
C GLU A 236 -13.73 11.86 2.66
N THR A 237 -13.78 11.53 1.39
CA THR A 237 -14.87 10.76 0.80
C THR A 237 -14.53 9.30 0.49
N GLY A 238 -13.23 8.95 0.43
CA GLY A 238 -12.78 7.67 -0.08
C GLY A 238 -13.12 7.44 -1.56
N ALA A 239 -13.31 8.53 -2.32
CA ALA A 239 -13.65 8.50 -3.73
C ALA A 239 -13.08 9.72 -4.46
N LEU A 240 -12.90 9.60 -5.78
CA LEU A 240 -12.60 10.76 -6.62
C LEU A 240 -13.77 11.75 -6.62
N PRO A 241 -13.47 13.05 -6.69
CA PRO A 241 -14.51 14.03 -6.98
C PRO A 241 -15.22 13.65 -8.29
N THR A 242 -16.53 13.46 -8.24
CA THR A 242 -17.33 13.24 -9.45
C THR A 242 -17.49 14.59 -10.16
N GLY A 243 -16.73 14.80 -11.25
CA GLY A 243 -16.97 15.84 -12.23
C GLY A 243 -16.44 17.22 -11.90
N GLY A 244 -15.24 17.51 -12.41
CA GLY A 244 -14.89 18.83 -12.91
C GLY A 244 -14.67 18.66 -14.42
N HIS A 245 -15.56 19.20 -15.20
CA HIS A 245 -15.46 19.33 -16.66
C HIS A 245 -14.37 20.30 -17.04
#